data_4bd5c5d1f59d6c4e30d27918e4da7482
#
_entry.id   4bd5c5d1f59d6c4e30d27918e4da7482
#
_cell.length_a   1.000
_cell.length_b   1.000
_cell.length_c   1.000
_cell.angle_alpha   90.00
_cell.angle_beta   90.00
_cell.angle_gamma   90.00
#
_symmetry.space_group_name_H-M   'P 1'
#
loop_
_entity.id
_entity.type
_entity.pdbx_description
1 polymer ?
#
loop_
_entity_poly.entity_id
_entity_poly.type
_entity_poly.pdbx_seq_one_letter_code
_entity_poly.pdbx_strand_id
1 'polypeptide(L)'
;MPQAQAIRRPRGEPRRLLLDAGRTLFARQDYRSTTTREIAAAAGVTEHLLFRHFGSKAALFREALVLPFTNFVDEFGRTWQSVIPEETDEQELTRLFVGQLYDVFVKHQGLLLTLMASEALSEEELADTGIADVRRALRVLGRISAEGMNLRGLRSDHPDLPAHSTVAMIAGMAALRSTYFGTKPPSREVIVDELIQAILHGFLHRND
;
A
#
# COMPACT_ATOMS: atom_id res chain seq x y z
N MET A 1 -5.50 -47.15 16.29
CA MET A 1 -5.25 -45.70 16.21
C MET A 1 -5.02 -45.35 14.75
N PRO A 2 -5.90 -44.67 14.02
CA PRO A 2 -5.65 -44.31 12.63
C PRO A 2 -4.59 -43.17 12.60
N GLN A 3 -3.51 -43.41 11.87
CA GLN A 3 -2.51 -42.40 11.55
C GLN A 3 -3.17 -41.32 10.70
N ALA A 4 -3.15 -40.06 11.19
CA ALA A 4 -3.57 -38.92 10.41
C ALA A 4 -2.66 -38.84 9.17
N GLN A 5 -3.19 -39.14 7.99
CA GLN A 5 -2.52 -38.88 6.72
C GLN A 5 -2.24 -37.39 6.59
N ALA A 6 -0.97 -37.03 6.59
CA ALA A 6 -0.53 -35.67 6.31
C ALA A 6 -0.99 -35.27 4.89
N ILE A 7 -2.00 -34.43 4.80
CA ILE A 7 -2.49 -33.89 3.53
C ILE A 7 -1.32 -33.14 2.86
N ARG A 8 -0.82 -33.72 1.78
CA ARG A 8 0.28 -33.14 0.98
C ARG A 8 -0.27 -31.94 0.22
N ARG A 9 -0.07 -30.74 0.78
CA ARG A 9 -0.52 -29.48 0.17
C ARG A 9 0.19 -29.23 -1.18
N PRO A 10 -0.49 -28.59 -2.17
CA PRO A 10 0.11 -28.23 -3.46
C PRO A 10 1.38 -27.38 -3.30
N ARG A 11 2.31 -27.48 -4.26
CA ARG A 11 3.53 -26.64 -4.28
C ARG A 11 3.15 -25.17 -4.33
N GLY A 12 3.70 -24.34 -3.42
CA GLY A 12 3.43 -22.88 -3.32
C GLY A 12 2.29 -22.49 -2.39
N GLU A 13 1.39 -23.41 -2.02
CA GLU A 13 0.28 -23.12 -1.10
C GLU A 13 0.75 -22.62 0.28
N PRO A 14 1.76 -23.21 0.94
CA PRO A 14 2.25 -22.73 2.23
C PRO A 14 2.78 -21.30 2.19
N ARG A 15 3.46 -20.92 1.10
CA ARG A 15 3.98 -19.56 0.93
C ARG A 15 2.84 -18.54 0.80
N ARG A 16 1.80 -18.84 0.02
CA ARG A 16 0.61 -18.00 -0.10
C ARG A 16 -0.12 -17.86 1.23
N LEU A 17 -0.33 -18.96 1.95
CA LEU A 17 -0.98 -18.92 3.27
C LEU A 17 -0.21 -18.06 4.28
N LEU A 18 1.13 -18.13 4.27
CA LEU A 18 1.99 -17.29 5.12
C LEU A 18 1.87 -15.80 4.76
N LEU A 19 1.82 -15.45 3.47
CA LEU A 19 1.62 -14.07 3.03
C LEU A 19 0.24 -13.55 3.45
N ASP A 20 -0.82 -14.34 3.28
CA ASP A 20 -2.19 -13.96 3.64
C ASP A 20 -2.35 -13.80 5.16
N ALA A 21 -1.77 -14.73 5.94
CA ALA A 21 -1.73 -14.64 7.41
C ALA A 21 -0.92 -13.42 7.87
N GLY A 22 0.23 -13.17 7.25
CA GLY A 22 1.06 -11.99 7.54
C GLY A 22 0.30 -10.68 7.28
N ARG A 23 -0.36 -10.55 6.13
CA ARG A 23 -1.21 -9.38 5.81
C ARG A 23 -2.28 -9.15 6.86
N THR A 24 -2.96 -10.21 7.27
CA THR A 24 -4.05 -10.14 8.25
C THR A 24 -3.53 -9.70 9.62
N LEU A 25 -2.42 -10.26 10.08
CA LEU A 25 -1.88 -9.94 11.39
C LEU A 25 -1.26 -8.55 11.42
N PHE A 26 -0.47 -8.17 10.42
CA PHE A 26 0.10 -6.82 10.32
C PHE A 26 -0.97 -5.72 10.15
N ALA A 27 -2.17 -6.06 9.66
CA ALA A 27 -3.28 -5.11 9.59
C ALA A 27 -4.01 -4.91 10.94
N ARG A 28 -3.81 -5.81 11.90
CA ARG A 28 -4.43 -5.76 13.23
C ARG A 28 -3.50 -5.26 14.32
N GLN A 29 -2.23 -5.45 14.13
CA GLN A 29 -1.17 -5.09 15.08
C GLN A 29 0.07 -4.65 14.31
N ASP A 30 0.92 -3.83 14.94
CA ASP A 30 2.14 -3.33 14.30
C ASP A 30 3.16 -4.43 14.00
N TYR A 31 4.21 -4.05 13.25
CA TYR A 31 5.31 -4.97 12.88
C TYR A 31 5.99 -5.57 14.12
N ARG A 32 6.25 -4.77 15.18
CA ARG A 32 6.99 -5.23 16.37
C ARG A 32 6.19 -6.26 17.15
N SER A 33 4.90 -6.01 17.36
CA SER A 33 3.99 -6.87 18.11
C SER A 33 3.65 -8.18 17.42
N THR A 34 3.76 -8.24 16.08
CA THR A 34 3.50 -9.46 15.31
C THR A 34 4.68 -10.42 15.38
N THR A 35 4.44 -11.68 15.80
CA THR A 35 5.47 -12.72 15.87
C THR A 35 5.40 -13.70 14.70
N THR A 36 6.55 -14.29 14.31
CA THR A 36 6.63 -15.34 13.28
C THR A 36 5.83 -16.57 13.66
N ARG A 37 5.78 -16.88 14.96
CA ARG A 37 4.99 -18.00 15.50
C ARG A 37 3.49 -17.81 15.32
N GLU A 38 2.98 -16.61 15.56
CA GLU A 38 1.56 -16.28 15.33
C GLU A 38 1.21 -16.35 13.84
N ILE A 39 2.09 -15.84 12.96
CA ILE A 39 1.89 -15.91 11.51
C ILE A 39 1.84 -17.37 11.05
N ALA A 40 2.78 -18.20 11.49
CA ALA A 40 2.84 -19.61 11.13
C ALA A 40 1.60 -20.37 11.64
N ALA A 41 1.17 -20.11 12.88
CA ALA A 41 -0.04 -20.70 13.45
C ALA A 41 -1.29 -20.29 12.67
N ALA A 42 -1.45 -19.00 12.33
CA ALA A 42 -2.57 -18.51 11.53
C ALA A 42 -2.57 -19.09 10.10
N ALA A 43 -1.40 -19.34 9.51
CA ALA A 43 -1.26 -20.00 8.21
C ALA A 43 -1.46 -21.52 8.28
N GLY A 44 -1.56 -22.11 9.48
CA GLY A 44 -1.65 -23.57 9.67
C GLY A 44 -0.40 -24.31 9.21
N VAL A 45 0.79 -23.70 9.40
CA VAL A 45 2.10 -24.27 9.06
C VAL A 45 3.08 -24.14 10.24
N THR A 46 4.25 -24.76 10.12
CA THR A 46 5.30 -24.63 11.13
C THR A 46 6.09 -23.33 10.93
N GLU A 47 6.60 -22.77 12.02
CA GLU A 47 7.49 -21.61 11.98
C GLU A 47 8.77 -21.88 11.18
N HIS A 48 9.32 -23.10 11.26
CA HIS A 48 10.43 -23.54 10.40
C HIS A 48 10.13 -23.37 8.91
N LEU A 49 8.90 -23.63 8.49
CA LEU A 49 8.48 -23.47 7.10
C LEU A 49 8.45 -22.00 6.69
N LEU A 50 8.03 -21.10 7.60
CA LEU A 50 8.12 -19.65 7.40
C LEU A 50 9.56 -19.22 7.13
N PHE A 51 10.50 -19.60 8.00
CA PHE A 51 11.91 -19.26 7.82
C PHE A 51 12.50 -19.85 6.53
N ARG A 52 12.09 -21.06 6.16
CA ARG A 52 12.54 -21.68 4.90
C ARG A 52 12.05 -20.92 3.65
N HIS A 53 10.87 -20.30 3.71
CA HIS A 53 10.30 -19.55 2.58
C HIS A 53 10.78 -18.10 2.50
N PHE A 54 10.97 -17.45 3.63
CA PHE A 54 11.21 -16.01 3.70
C PHE A 54 12.54 -15.65 4.38
N GLY A 55 13.13 -16.52 5.15
CA GLY A 55 14.37 -16.27 5.90
C GLY A 55 14.17 -15.43 7.16
N SER A 56 13.29 -14.43 7.14
CA SER A 56 13.04 -13.54 8.28
C SER A 56 11.57 -13.01 8.29
N LYS A 57 11.16 -12.46 9.45
CA LYS A 57 9.89 -11.72 9.56
C LYS A 57 9.90 -10.47 8.67
N ALA A 58 11.02 -9.78 8.59
CA ALA A 58 11.19 -8.60 7.76
C ALA A 58 11.01 -8.90 6.28
N ALA A 59 11.59 -9.99 5.77
CA ALA A 59 11.41 -10.40 4.38
C ALA A 59 9.96 -10.79 4.07
N LEU A 60 9.28 -11.48 4.99
CA LEU A 60 7.85 -11.76 4.85
C LEU A 60 7.02 -10.47 4.83
N PHE A 61 7.28 -9.54 5.73
CA PHE A 61 6.63 -8.23 5.77
C PHE A 61 6.84 -7.48 4.45
N ARG A 62 8.08 -7.40 3.98
CA ARG A 62 8.43 -6.75 2.71
C ARG A 62 7.62 -7.33 1.55
N GLU A 63 7.56 -8.66 1.42
CA GLU A 63 6.81 -9.30 0.35
C GLU A 63 5.28 -9.16 0.49
N ALA A 64 4.79 -9.18 1.71
CA ALA A 64 3.35 -9.11 1.96
C ALA A 64 2.78 -7.71 1.75
N LEU A 65 3.51 -6.64 2.13
CA LEU A 65 2.98 -5.29 2.24
C LEU A 65 3.74 -4.27 1.40
N VAL A 66 5.09 -4.28 1.43
CA VAL A 66 5.89 -3.26 0.76
C VAL A 66 5.91 -3.45 -0.75
N LEU A 67 6.19 -4.67 -1.23
CA LEU A 67 6.28 -4.95 -2.66
C LEU A 67 4.99 -4.63 -3.44
N PRO A 68 3.76 -4.91 -2.94
CA PRO A 68 2.56 -4.50 -3.66
C PRO A 68 2.46 -2.99 -3.89
N PHE A 69 2.87 -2.19 -2.91
CA PHE A 69 2.89 -0.73 -3.04
C PHE A 69 3.97 -0.27 -4.03
N THR A 70 5.21 -0.75 -3.89
CA THR A 70 6.30 -0.34 -4.77
C THR A 70 6.07 -0.79 -6.21
N ASN A 71 5.55 -2.00 -6.43
CA ASN A 71 5.19 -2.50 -7.76
C ASN A 71 4.09 -1.64 -8.41
N PHE A 72 3.08 -1.24 -7.63
CA PHE A 72 2.06 -0.31 -8.12
C PHE A 72 2.68 1.01 -8.58
N VAL A 73 3.57 1.62 -7.77
CA VAL A 73 4.21 2.88 -8.13
C VAL A 73 5.08 2.74 -9.39
N ASP A 74 5.82 1.64 -9.50
CA ASP A 74 6.67 1.37 -10.66
C ASP A 74 5.84 1.15 -11.93
N GLU A 75 4.70 0.48 -11.83
CA GLU A 75 3.79 0.27 -12.96
C GLU A 75 3.11 1.58 -13.38
N PHE A 76 2.63 2.35 -12.41
CA PHE A 76 2.06 3.66 -12.67
C PHE A 76 3.08 4.61 -13.32
N GLY A 77 4.33 4.63 -12.83
CA GLY A 77 5.40 5.44 -13.42
C GLY A 77 5.68 5.07 -14.88
N ARG A 78 5.65 3.78 -15.23
CA ARG A 78 5.80 3.31 -16.62
C ARG A 78 4.62 3.74 -17.49
N THR A 79 3.40 3.60 -16.97
CA THR A 79 2.19 4.04 -17.69
C THR A 79 2.23 5.54 -17.94
N TRP A 80 2.59 6.33 -16.93
CA TRP A 80 2.73 7.78 -17.04
C TRP A 80 3.71 8.18 -18.15
N GLN A 81 4.88 7.54 -18.22
CA GLN A 81 5.89 7.81 -19.24
C GLN A 81 5.46 7.38 -20.66
N SER A 82 4.57 6.40 -20.79
CA SER A 82 4.06 5.90 -22.07
C SER A 82 2.89 6.69 -22.63
N VAL A 83 2.28 7.54 -21.82
CA VAL A 83 1.13 8.36 -22.21
C VAL A 83 1.64 9.68 -22.78
N ILE A 84 1.14 10.06 -23.95
CA ILE A 84 1.34 11.40 -24.50
C ILE A 84 0.32 12.32 -23.80
N PRO A 85 0.78 13.33 -23.02
CA PRO A 85 -0.09 14.12 -22.15
C PRO A 85 -1.23 14.84 -22.89
N GLU A 86 -1.06 15.11 -24.20
CA GLU A 86 -2.05 15.78 -25.06
C GLU A 86 -3.21 14.87 -25.49
N GLU A 87 -3.09 13.54 -25.38
CA GLU A 87 -4.08 12.58 -25.86
C GLU A 87 -4.85 11.87 -24.72
N THR A 88 -4.38 11.96 -23.47
CA THR A 88 -5.01 11.23 -22.36
C THR A 88 -5.77 12.19 -21.46
N ASP A 89 -7.02 11.84 -21.18
CA ASP A 89 -7.82 12.56 -20.20
C ASP A 89 -7.17 12.48 -18.80
N GLU A 90 -6.75 13.64 -18.30
CA GLU A 90 -6.16 13.78 -16.98
C GLU A 90 -7.06 13.23 -15.86
N GLN A 91 -8.37 13.39 -16.02
CA GLN A 91 -9.34 12.87 -15.05
C GLN A 91 -9.33 11.35 -15.02
N GLU A 92 -9.19 10.70 -16.19
CA GLU A 92 -9.09 9.24 -16.29
C GLU A 92 -7.79 8.71 -15.65
N LEU A 93 -6.65 9.35 -15.92
CA LEU A 93 -5.38 9.00 -15.26
C LEU A 93 -5.43 9.19 -13.75
N THR A 94 -6.00 10.29 -13.29
CA THR A 94 -6.18 10.55 -11.86
C THR A 94 -7.10 9.50 -11.23
N ARG A 95 -8.20 9.13 -11.90
CA ARG A 95 -9.10 8.08 -11.45
C ARG A 95 -8.41 6.73 -11.33
N LEU A 96 -7.61 6.36 -12.32
CA LEU A 96 -6.83 5.13 -12.32
C LEU A 96 -5.85 5.11 -11.14
N PHE A 97 -5.09 6.18 -10.97
CA PHE A 97 -4.11 6.33 -9.89
C PHE A 97 -4.74 6.26 -8.50
N VAL A 98 -5.74 7.11 -8.25
CA VAL A 98 -6.42 7.20 -6.95
C VAL A 98 -7.10 5.89 -6.61
N GLY A 99 -7.82 5.29 -7.58
CA GLY A 99 -8.53 4.04 -7.37
C GLY A 99 -7.60 2.87 -7.04
N GLN A 100 -6.52 2.71 -7.81
CA GLN A 100 -5.55 1.64 -7.57
C GLN A 100 -4.79 1.83 -6.26
N LEU A 101 -4.38 3.06 -5.95
CA LEU A 101 -3.67 3.35 -4.70
C LEU A 101 -4.57 3.16 -3.48
N TYR A 102 -5.83 3.56 -3.56
CA TYR A 102 -6.83 3.30 -2.53
C TYR A 102 -6.99 1.79 -2.27
N ASP A 103 -7.14 0.98 -3.31
CA ASP A 103 -7.26 -0.47 -3.19
C ASP A 103 -6.01 -1.12 -2.57
N VAL A 104 -4.82 -0.65 -2.94
CA VAL A 104 -3.56 -1.10 -2.33
C VAL A 104 -3.54 -0.82 -0.83
N PHE A 105 -3.93 0.39 -0.40
CA PHE A 105 -3.95 0.74 1.02
C PHE A 105 -5.04 0.03 1.80
N VAL A 106 -6.23 -0.14 1.24
CA VAL A 106 -7.29 -0.94 1.87
C VAL A 106 -6.86 -2.39 2.06
N LYS A 107 -6.22 -2.98 1.05
CA LYS A 107 -5.74 -4.36 1.10
C LYS A 107 -4.54 -4.55 2.02
N HIS A 108 -3.69 -3.54 2.18
CA HIS A 108 -2.42 -3.60 2.90
C HIS A 108 -2.33 -2.59 4.05
N GLN A 109 -3.38 -2.49 4.87
CA GLN A 109 -3.45 -1.54 6.00
C GLN A 109 -2.24 -1.65 6.96
N GLY A 110 -1.68 -2.85 7.13
CA GLY A 110 -0.49 -3.06 7.96
C GLY A 110 0.75 -2.29 7.49
N LEU A 111 0.85 -1.95 6.20
CA LEU A 111 1.90 -1.05 5.70
C LEU A 111 1.77 0.33 6.33
N LEU A 112 0.55 0.89 6.36
CA LEU A 112 0.28 2.21 6.95
C LEU A 112 0.59 2.21 8.45
N LEU A 113 0.14 1.19 9.19
CA LEU A 113 0.44 1.06 10.62
C LEU A 113 1.95 1.00 10.88
N THR A 114 2.69 0.24 10.07
CA THR A 114 4.15 0.16 10.21
C THR A 114 4.84 1.48 9.83
N LEU A 115 4.37 2.18 8.78
CA LEU A 115 4.90 3.49 8.42
C LEU A 115 4.68 4.51 9.53
N MET A 116 3.50 4.54 10.15
CA MET A 116 3.20 5.43 11.29
C MET A 116 4.04 5.09 12.52
N ALA A 117 4.31 3.80 12.76
CA ALA A 117 5.13 3.33 13.87
C ALA A 117 6.64 3.33 13.56
N SER A 118 7.05 3.66 12.34
CA SER A 118 8.45 3.52 11.89
C SER A 118 9.45 4.42 12.65
N GLU A 119 8.99 5.53 13.20
CA GLU A 119 9.82 6.41 14.05
C GLU A 119 10.22 5.74 15.37
N ALA A 120 9.43 4.76 15.84
CA ALA A 120 9.70 4.00 17.05
C ALA A 120 10.56 2.75 16.82
N LEU A 121 10.88 2.43 15.55
CA LEU A 121 11.72 1.30 15.17
C LEU A 121 13.18 1.73 15.01
N SER A 122 14.13 0.88 15.41
CA SER A 122 15.54 1.11 15.16
C SER A 122 15.88 0.99 13.67
N GLU A 123 16.99 1.59 13.23
CA GLU A 123 17.47 1.44 11.85
C GLU A 123 17.71 -0.02 11.47
N GLU A 124 18.18 -0.84 12.42
CA GLU A 124 18.39 -2.27 12.23
C GLU A 124 17.06 -3.02 12.01
N GLU A 125 16.02 -2.70 12.77
CA GLU A 125 14.68 -3.27 12.59
C GLU A 125 14.05 -2.87 11.25
N LEU A 126 14.38 -1.68 10.75
CA LEU A 126 13.87 -1.16 9.47
C LEU A 126 14.65 -1.66 8.25
N ALA A 127 15.94 -2.03 8.42
CA ALA A 127 16.86 -2.30 7.32
C ALA A 127 16.30 -3.32 6.31
N ASP A 128 15.74 -4.42 6.80
CA ASP A 128 15.24 -5.52 5.97
C ASP A 128 13.74 -5.43 5.63
N THR A 129 13.00 -4.49 6.24
CA THR A 129 11.54 -4.37 6.03
C THR A 129 11.18 -3.78 4.67
N GLY A 130 12.12 -3.11 3.99
CA GLY A 130 11.88 -2.43 2.71
C GLY A 130 11.27 -1.03 2.85
N ILE A 131 11.24 -0.41 4.04
CA ILE A 131 10.74 0.96 4.24
C ILE A 131 11.52 1.97 3.38
N ALA A 132 12.83 1.74 3.15
CA ALA A 132 13.62 2.55 2.23
C ALA A 132 13.08 2.51 0.79
N ASP A 133 12.53 1.36 0.35
CA ASP A 133 11.90 1.21 -0.96
C ASP A 133 10.60 2.03 -1.05
N VAL A 134 9.82 2.09 0.04
CA VAL A 134 8.62 2.96 0.11
C VAL A 134 9.01 4.44 -0.04
N ARG A 135 10.05 4.90 0.67
CA ARG A 135 10.54 6.27 0.52
C ARG A 135 10.99 6.58 -0.91
N ARG A 136 11.61 5.60 -1.59
CA ARG A 136 11.99 5.74 -3.00
C ARG A 136 10.76 5.83 -3.90
N ALA A 137 9.76 4.99 -3.69
CA ALA A 137 8.49 5.02 -4.42
C ALA A 137 7.77 6.37 -4.25
N LEU A 138 7.72 6.92 -3.04
CA LEU A 138 7.16 8.26 -2.79
C LEU A 138 7.88 9.35 -3.59
N ARG A 139 9.22 9.28 -3.72
CA ARG A 139 9.97 10.23 -4.58
C ARG A 139 9.63 10.08 -6.08
N VAL A 140 9.33 8.88 -6.55
CA VAL A 140 8.84 8.66 -7.93
C VAL A 140 7.49 9.34 -8.12
N LEU A 141 6.55 9.16 -7.19
CA LEU A 141 5.26 9.85 -7.22
C LEU A 141 5.40 11.37 -7.18
N GLY A 142 6.34 11.89 -6.39
CA GLY A 142 6.65 13.33 -6.34
C GLY A 142 7.06 13.88 -7.71
N ARG A 143 7.93 13.18 -8.42
CA ARG A 143 8.35 13.58 -9.78
C ARG A 143 7.19 13.55 -10.77
N ILE A 144 6.38 12.50 -10.78
CA ILE A 144 5.20 12.37 -11.64
C ILE A 144 4.23 13.54 -11.40
N SER A 145 3.96 13.85 -10.13
CA SER A 145 3.10 14.98 -9.76
C SER A 145 3.68 16.32 -10.23
N ALA A 146 4.98 16.54 -10.04
CA ALA A 146 5.64 17.76 -10.48
C ALA A 146 5.61 17.92 -12.01
N GLU A 147 5.81 16.84 -12.76
CA GLU A 147 5.67 16.81 -14.23
C GLU A 147 4.24 17.20 -14.65
N GLY A 148 3.21 16.57 -14.06
CA GLY A 148 1.81 16.88 -14.34
C GLY A 148 1.43 18.33 -13.99
N MET A 149 1.96 18.89 -12.92
CA MET A 149 1.76 20.30 -12.55
C MET A 149 2.42 21.24 -13.57
N ASN A 150 3.66 20.95 -13.98
CA ASN A 150 4.39 21.75 -14.96
C ASN A 150 3.67 21.79 -16.31
N LEU A 151 3.15 20.69 -16.78
CA LEU A 151 2.37 20.60 -18.04
C LEU A 151 1.13 21.51 -18.01
N ARG A 152 0.53 21.73 -16.84
CA ARG A 152 -0.62 22.62 -16.62
C ARG A 152 -0.24 24.06 -16.29
N GLY A 153 1.04 24.40 -16.28
CA GLY A 153 1.50 25.72 -15.88
C GLY A 153 1.35 26.00 -14.37
N LEU A 154 1.04 24.99 -13.57
CA LEU A 154 0.95 25.11 -12.12
C LEU A 154 2.36 25.08 -11.51
N ARG A 155 2.64 26.02 -10.61
CA ARG A 155 3.93 26.09 -9.93
C ARG A 155 3.74 25.87 -8.44
N SER A 156 4.67 25.14 -7.83
CA SER A 156 4.76 24.96 -6.38
C SER A 156 6.19 25.21 -5.93
N ASP A 157 6.34 25.91 -4.83
CA ASP A 157 7.64 26.12 -4.18
C ASP A 157 8.19 24.82 -3.57
N HIS A 158 7.30 23.84 -3.39
CA HIS A 158 7.61 22.50 -2.86
C HIS A 158 7.05 21.42 -3.80
N PRO A 159 7.77 21.05 -4.89
CA PRO A 159 7.24 20.19 -5.94
C PRO A 159 6.79 18.78 -5.47
N ASP A 160 7.43 18.25 -4.43
CA ASP A 160 7.07 16.93 -3.86
C ASP A 160 5.84 16.97 -2.95
N LEU A 161 5.48 18.14 -2.40
CA LEU A 161 4.41 18.26 -1.40
C LEU A 161 3.03 17.89 -1.94
N PRO A 162 2.62 18.26 -3.17
CA PRO A 162 1.34 17.85 -3.73
C PRO A 162 1.19 16.33 -3.83
N ALA A 163 2.23 15.61 -4.23
CA ALA A 163 2.20 14.15 -4.29
C ALA A 163 2.10 13.52 -2.91
N HIS A 164 2.88 14.02 -1.94
CA HIS A 164 2.79 13.55 -0.56
C HIS A 164 1.41 13.81 0.03
N SER A 165 0.82 14.98 -0.21
CA SER A 165 -0.53 15.33 0.24
C SER A 165 -1.58 14.39 -0.36
N THR A 166 -1.49 14.12 -1.66
CA THR A 166 -2.38 13.18 -2.35
C THR A 166 -2.29 11.78 -1.75
N VAL A 167 -1.08 11.25 -1.61
CA VAL A 167 -0.86 9.91 -1.02
C VAL A 167 -1.36 9.87 0.42
N ALA A 168 -1.08 10.89 1.23
CA ALA A 168 -1.53 10.98 2.62
C ALA A 168 -3.06 11.03 2.73
N MET A 169 -3.74 11.76 1.84
CA MET A 169 -5.20 11.84 1.80
C MET A 169 -5.83 10.48 1.47
N ILE A 170 -5.32 9.79 0.45
CA ILE A 170 -5.80 8.46 0.04
C ILE A 170 -5.52 7.43 1.16
N ALA A 171 -4.31 7.45 1.72
CA ALA A 171 -3.91 6.56 2.80
C ALA A 171 -4.76 6.77 4.07
N GLY A 172 -4.99 8.02 4.47
CA GLY A 172 -5.82 8.38 5.61
C GLY A 172 -7.26 7.90 5.43
N MET A 173 -7.85 8.13 4.25
CA MET A 173 -9.19 7.66 3.93
C MET A 173 -9.30 6.13 3.97
N ALA A 174 -8.32 5.40 3.46
CA ALA A 174 -8.28 3.95 3.49
C ALA A 174 -8.10 3.40 4.92
N ALA A 175 -7.16 3.97 5.69
CA ALA A 175 -6.83 3.52 7.04
C ALA A 175 -7.95 3.79 8.05
N LEU A 176 -8.58 4.96 7.98
CA LEU A 176 -9.57 5.44 8.94
C LEU A 176 -11.02 5.21 8.48
N ARG A 177 -11.24 4.49 7.39
CA ARG A 177 -12.57 4.24 6.81
C ARG A 177 -13.58 3.73 7.84
N SER A 178 -13.21 2.72 8.61
CA SER A 178 -14.08 2.16 9.65
C SER A 178 -14.31 3.11 10.83
N THR A 179 -13.33 3.94 11.13
CA THR A 179 -13.42 4.95 12.20
C THR A 179 -14.37 6.08 11.79
N TYR A 180 -14.26 6.57 10.56
CA TYR A 180 -15.12 7.67 10.08
C TYR A 180 -16.55 7.25 9.79
N PHE A 181 -16.76 6.06 9.21
CA PHE A 181 -18.07 5.65 8.69
C PHE A 181 -18.72 4.51 9.48
N GLY A 182 -18.05 3.96 10.48
CA GLY A 182 -18.59 2.88 11.28
C GLY A 182 -18.96 1.65 10.46
N THR A 183 -20.16 1.10 10.67
CA THR A 183 -20.64 -0.15 10.05
C THR A 183 -21.22 0.03 8.63
N LYS A 184 -21.41 1.26 8.18
CA LYS A 184 -22.00 1.58 6.87
C LYS A 184 -21.13 2.57 6.09
N PRO A 185 -19.93 2.17 5.69
CA PRO A 185 -19.07 3.05 4.90
C PRO A 185 -19.68 3.27 3.50
N PRO A 186 -19.43 4.44 2.88
CA PRO A 186 -19.73 4.66 1.47
C PRO A 186 -19.09 3.59 0.59
N SER A 187 -19.62 3.41 -0.63
CA SER A 187 -19.02 2.50 -1.60
C SER A 187 -17.60 2.97 -1.98
N ARG A 188 -16.81 2.06 -2.53
CA ARG A 188 -15.46 2.37 -3.04
C ARG A 188 -15.51 3.50 -4.06
N GLU A 189 -16.48 3.45 -4.97
CA GLU A 189 -16.65 4.40 -6.06
C GLU A 189 -16.89 5.80 -5.51
N VAL A 190 -17.80 5.95 -4.54
CA VAL A 190 -18.10 7.23 -3.89
C VAL A 190 -16.87 7.82 -3.21
N ILE A 191 -16.09 6.99 -2.50
CA ILE A 191 -14.87 7.46 -1.84
C ILE A 191 -13.82 7.89 -2.86
N VAL A 192 -13.62 7.10 -3.91
CA VAL A 192 -12.63 7.41 -4.97
C VAL A 192 -13.02 8.67 -5.73
N ASP A 193 -14.30 8.84 -6.09
CA ASP A 193 -14.79 10.04 -6.77
C ASP A 193 -14.59 11.30 -5.92
N GLU A 194 -14.87 11.22 -4.61
CA GLU A 194 -14.66 12.34 -3.69
C GLU A 194 -13.16 12.72 -3.59
N LEU A 195 -12.28 11.72 -3.52
CA LEU A 195 -10.84 11.95 -3.51
C LEU A 195 -10.37 12.60 -4.83
N ILE A 196 -10.87 12.17 -5.97
CA ILE A 196 -10.55 12.76 -7.28
C ILE A 196 -10.98 14.22 -7.32
N GLN A 197 -12.21 14.53 -6.91
CA GLN A 197 -12.71 15.91 -6.86
C GLN A 197 -11.86 16.79 -5.95
N ALA A 198 -11.46 16.28 -4.79
CA ALA A 198 -10.58 16.99 -3.87
C ALA A 198 -9.19 17.26 -4.47
N ILE A 199 -8.64 16.29 -5.22
CA ILE A 199 -7.31 16.40 -5.84
C ILE A 199 -7.30 17.36 -7.02
N LEU A 200 -8.29 17.24 -7.93
CA LEU A 200 -8.34 18.03 -9.16
C LEU A 200 -8.84 19.46 -8.94
N HIS A 201 -9.84 19.65 -8.10
CA HIS A 201 -10.56 20.92 -7.97
C HIS A 201 -10.43 21.56 -6.59
N GLY A 202 -9.97 20.83 -5.58
CA GLY A 202 -9.98 21.29 -4.20
C GLY A 202 -11.41 21.50 -3.67
N PHE A 203 -11.54 22.19 -2.53
CA PHE A 203 -12.84 22.42 -1.90
C PHE A 203 -13.57 23.67 -2.44
N LEU A 204 -12.83 24.62 -3.02
CA LEU A 204 -13.39 25.92 -3.45
C LEU A 204 -13.93 25.93 -4.88
N HIS A 205 -13.50 25.01 -5.75
CA HIS A 205 -13.82 25.01 -7.17
C HIS A 205 -14.66 23.79 -7.61
N ARG A 206 -15.45 23.21 -6.70
CA ARG A 206 -16.25 22.01 -6.97
C ARG A 206 -17.50 22.24 -7.82
N ASN A 207 -17.91 23.49 -8.00
CA ASN A 207 -19.17 23.85 -8.68
C ASN A 207 -18.94 24.70 -9.92
N ASP A 208 -17.70 24.83 -10.39
CA ASP A 208 -17.36 25.41 -11.67
C ASP A 208 -17.13 24.29 -12.69
#